data_b2463b938b761ed6914b55ca80a08d7f
#
_entry.id   b2463b938b761ed6914b55ca80a08d7f
#
_cell.length_a   1.000
_cell.length_b   1.000
_cell.length_c   1.000
_cell.angle_alpha   90.00
_cell.angle_beta   90.00
_cell.angle_gamma   90.00
#
_symmetry.space_group_name_H-M   'P 1'
#
loop_
_entity.id
_entity.type
_entity.pdbx_description
1 polymer ?
#
loop_
_entity_poly.entity_id
_entity_poly.type
_entity_poly.pdbx_seq_one_letter_code
_entity_poly.pdbx_strand_id
1 'polypeptide(L)'
;MKLLDLRYKLEKGQSLGGEVVYIKEDNLIYGIGSVYKSEDGDSITLLKSKEESVKVNDFINILDNLNSDIGDIEVLIGTDGYTRLNDKEIKSIEFAQYETIKMLFINVQN
;
A
#
# COMPACT_ATOMS: atom_id res chain seq x y z
N MET A 1 -8.50 4.47 -2.99
CA MET A 1 -9.00 3.45 -2.03
C MET A 1 -8.81 3.97 -0.62
N LYS A 2 -9.83 3.88 0.20
CA LYS A 2 -9.72 4.34 1.59
C LYS A 2 -8.96 3.35 2.46
N LEU A 3 -8.43 3.84 3.57
CA LEU A 3 -7.51 3.10 4.43
C LEU A 3 -8.13 1.80 4.97
N LEU A 4 -9.38 1.85 5.44
CA LEU A 4 -10.03 0.65 6.00
C LEU A 4 -10.36 -0.37 4.92
N ASP A 5 -10.67 0.07 3.70
CA ASP A 5 -10.88 -0.84 2.58
C ASP A 5 -9.58 -1.53 2.18
N LEU A 6 -8.48 -0.78 2.13
CA LEU A 6 -7.15 -1.33 1.88
C LEU A 6 -6.78 -2.35 2.95
N ARG A 7 -6.96 -1.98 4.21
CA ARG A 7 -6.68 -2.88 5.33
C ARG A 7 -7.48 -4.19 5.25
N TYR A 8 -8.76 -4.08 4.94
CA TYR A 8 -9.63 -5.26 4.81
C TYR A 8 -9.15 -6.19 3.70
N LYS A 9 -8.78 -5.63 2.55
CA LYS A 9 -8.30 -6.43 1.42
C LYS A 9 -6.94 -7.05 1.70
N LEU A 10 -6.06 -6.37 2.42
CA LEU A 10 -4.78 -6.93 2.85
C LEU A 10 -4.99 -8.08 3.83
N GLU A 11 -5.92 -7.94 4.77
CA GLU A 11 -6.24 -9.00 5.71
C GLU A 11 -6.78 -10.24 5.00
N LYS A 12 -7.63 -10.06 4.00
CA LYS A 12 -8.11 -11.17 3.18
C LYS A 12 -6.96 -11.87 2.45
N GLY A 13 -6.05 -11.10 1.86
CA GLY A 13 -4.87 -11.65 1.21
C GLY A 13 -3.95 -12.38 2.17
N GLN A 14 -3.81 -11.87 3.40
CA GLN A 14 -3.04 -12.51 4.45
C GLN A 14 -3.66 -13.88 4.81
N SER A 15 -4.97 -13.96 4.88
CA SER A 15 -5.66 -15.23 5.17
C SER A 15 -5.46 -16.29 4.08
N LEU A 16 -5.12 -15.87 2.86
CA LEU A 16 -4.74 -16.76 1.77
C LEU A 16 -3.26 -17.17 1.83
N GLY A 17 -2.51 -16.62 2.76
CA GLY A 17 -1.11 -16.92 2.96
C GLY A 17 -0.14 -15.83 2.49
N GLY A 18 -0.62 -14.67 2.05
CA GLY A 18 0.23 -13.57 1.65
C GLY A 18 1.14 -13.11 2.79
N GLU A 19 2.44 -13.01 2.52
CA GLU A 19 3.45 -12.72 3.55
C GLU A 19 4.07 -11.33 3.40
N VAL A 20 4.21 -10.84 2.15
CA VAL A 20 4.90 -9.60 1.82
C VAL A 20 4.02 -8.77 0.91
N VAL A 21 4.10 -7.44 1.05
CA VAL A 21 3.33 -6.49 0.22
C VAL A 21 4.29 -5.74 -0.70
N TYR A 22 3.89 -5.61 -1.97
CA TYR A 22 4.58 -4.81 -2.97
C TYR A 22 3.60 -3.91 -3.69
N ILE A 23 4.11 -2.82 -4.25
CA ILE A 23 3.35 -1.98 -5.18
C ILE A 23 3.68 -2.45 -6.60
N LYS A 24 2.66 -2.67 -7.42
CA LYS A 24 2.82 -3.08 -8.82
C LYS A 24 2.24 -2.03 -9.75
N GLU A 25 3.08 -1.49 -10.61
CA GLU A 25 2.68 -0.49 -11.59
C GLU A 25 3.38 -0.79 -12.93
N ASP A 26 2.61 -0.93 -14.00
CA ASP A 26 3.13 -1.18 -15.35
C ASP A 26 4.08 -2.39 -15.43
N ASN A 27 3.73 -3.48 -14.75
CA ASN A 27 4.53 -4.71 -14.65
C ASN A 27 5.85 -4.55 -13.89
N LEU A 28 6.08 -3.40 -13.27
CA LEU A 28 7.21 -3.19 -12.38
C LEU A 28 6.75 -3.35 -10.94
N ILE A 29 7.62 -3.94 -10.11
CA ILE A 29 7.33 -4.24 -8.72
C ILE A 29 8.23 -3.39 -7.84
N TYR A 30 7.61 -2.72 -6.86
CA TYR A 30 8.30 -1.84 -5.93
C TYR A 30 7.96 -2.22 -4.49
N GLY A 31 8.90 -1.99 -3.57
CA GLY A 31 8.58 -2.01 -2.15
C GLY A 31 7.88 -0.71 -1.73
N ILE A 32 7.56 -0.63 -0.44
CA ILE A 32 6.97 0.57 0.16
C ILE A 32 8.05 1.19 1.04
N GLY A 33 8.57 2.35 0.62
CA GLY A 33 9.68 3.00 1.31
C GLY A 33 9.26 3.91 2.44
N SER A 34 8.17 4.65 2.24
CA SER A 34 7.73 5.66 3.21
C SER A 34 6.24 5.90 3.06
N VAL A 35 5.66 6.49 4.11
CA VAL A 35 4.25 6.89 4.12
C VAL A 35 4.21 8.37 4.50
N TYR A 36 3.54 9.18 3.69
CA TYR A 36 3.41 10.61 3.93
C TYR A 36 1.95 10.99 4.15
N LYS A 37 1.71 11.84 5.15
CA LYS A 37 0.40 12.45 5.35
C LYS A 37 0.31 13.73 4.53
N SER A 38 -0.86 14.00 3.94
CA SER A 38 -1.10 15.30 3.29
C SER A 38 -1.17 16.40 4.35
N GLU A 39 -0.91 17.65 3.94
CA GLU A 39 -0.94 18.80 4.85
C GLU A 39 -2.31 19.02 5.45
N ASP A 40 -3.37 18.81 4.67
CA ASP A 40 -4.76 18.97 5.14
C ASP A 40 -5.31 17.72 5.84
N GLY A 41 -4.53 16.64 5.91
CA GLY A 41 -4.92 15.43 6.63
C GLY A 41 -5.97 14.58 5.95
N ASP A 42 -6.28 14.81 4.66
CA ASP A 42 -7.33 14.09 3.94
C ASP A 42 -6.84 12.85 3.18
N SER A 43 -5.53 12.65 3.13
CA SER A 43 -4.97 11.48 2.46
C SER A 43 -3.59 11.12 3.00
N ILE A 44 -3.17 9.89 2.68
CA ILE A 44 -1.77 9.47 2.85
C ILE A 44 -1.26 8.96 1.51
N THR A 45 0.05 9.08 1.30
CA THR A 45 0.72 8.63 0.07
C THR A 45 1.76 7.58 0.44
N LEU A 46 1.68 6.43 -0.22
CA LEU A 46 2.68 5.37 -0.11
C LEU A 46 3.72 5.61 -1.20
N LEU A 47 4.99 5.76 -0.81
CA LEU A 47 6.07 5.97 -1.77
C LEU A 47 6.67 4.66 -2.22
N LYS A 48 6.86 4.53 -3.53
CA LYS A 48 7.52 3.38 -4.12
C LYS A 48 9.01 3.39 -3.78
N SER A 49 9.55 2.21 -3.49
CA SER A 49 10.98 2.02 -3.24
C SER A 49 11.49 0.83 -4.03
N LYS A 50 12.70 0.93 -4.55
CA LYS A 50 13.35 -0.18 -5.24
C LYS A 50 13.94 -1.21 -4.28
N GLU A 51 14.19 -0.83 -3.05
CA GLU A 51 14.95 -1.63 -2.10
C GLU A 51 14.13 -2.14 -0.93
N GLU A 52 13.11 -1.41 -0.54
CA GLU A 52 12.33 -1.71 0.66
C GLU A 52 11.23 -2.73 0.37
N SER A 53 11.07 -3.68 1.29
CA SER A 53 9.91 -4.57 1.30
C SER A 53 9.28 -4.52 2.69
N VAL A 54 8.00 -4.86 2.78
CA VAL A 54 7.30 -4.84 4.06
C VAL A 54 6.46 -6.10 4.19
N LYS A 55 6.49 -6.69 5.39
CA LYS A 55 5.63 -7.83 5.70
C LYS A 55 4.19 -7.36 5.83
N VAL A 56 3.25 -8.18 5.38
CA VAL A 56 1.81 -7.86 5.44
C VAL A 56 1.41 -7.47 6.85
N ASN A 57 1.82 -8.24 7.85
CA ASN A 57 1.45 -7.99 9.24
C ASN A 57 1.96 -6.64 9.73
N ASP A 58 3.20 -6.30 9.39
CA ASP A 58 3.78 -5.01 9.78
C ASP A 58 3.05 -3.86 9.08
N PHE A 59 2.69 -4.03 7.83
CA PHE A 59 1.98 -3.00 7.08
C PHE A 59 0.56 -2.79 7.63
N ILE A 60 -0.14 -3.87 7.95
CA ILE A 60 -1.46 -3.76 8.59
C ILE A 60 -1.36 -2.98 9.91
N ASN A 61 -0.32 -3.23 10.71
CA ASN A 61 -0.09 -2.49 11.94
C ASN A 61 0.14 -1.00 11.69
N ILE A 62 0.89 -0.66 10.64
CA ILE A 62 1.09 0.74 10.24
C ILE A 62 -0.26 1.39 9.90
N LEU A 63 -1.11 0.69 9.13
CA LEU A 63 -2.43 1.20 8.75
C LEU A 63 -3.32 1.37 9.97
N ASP A 64 -3.28 0.45 10.92
CA ASP A 64 -4.07 0.55 12.15
C ASP A 64 -3.64 1.76 12.99
N ASN A 65 -2.34 2.02 13.09
CA ASN A 65 -1.83 3.20 13.78
C ASN A 65 -2.26 4.49 13.09
N LEU A 66 -2.21 4.52 11.77
CA LEU A 66 -2.66 5.68 10.99
C LEU A 66 -4.16 5.91 11.15
N ASN A 67 -4.96 4.85 11.14
CA ASN A 67 -6.40 4.96 11.34
C ASN A 67 -6.72 5.54 12.72
N SER A 68 -6.00 5.13 13.75
CA SER A 68 -6.18 5.67 15.10
C SER A 68 -5.81 7.15 15.19
N ASP A 69 -4.83 7.58 14.42
CA ASP A 69 -4.30 8.95 14.44
C ASP A 69 -5.14 9.90 13.58
N ILE A 70 -5.47 9.50 12.34
CA ILE A 70 -6.07 10.39 11.35
C ILE A 70 -7.38 9.89 10.72
N GLY A 71 -7.81 8.67 11.03
CA GLY A 71 -9.07 8.12 10.57
C GLY A 71 -9.01 7.40 9.23
N ASP A 72 -10.19 7.11 8.67
CA ASP A 72 -10.36 6.37 7.43
C ASP A 72 -10.26 7.32 6.23
N ILE A 73 -9.05 7.57 5.78
CA ILE A 73 -8.74 8.52 4.73
C ILE A 73 -8.31 7.84 3.44
N GLU A 74 -8.21 8.62 2.37
CA GLU A 74 -7.76 8.13 1.06
C GLU A 74 -6.29 7.73 1.11
N VAL A 75 -5.95 6.59 0.46
CA VAL A 75 -4.56 6.12 0.31
C VAL A 75 -4.19 6.19 -1.16
N LEU A 76 -3.09 6.86 -1.45
CA LEU A 76 -2.58 7.09 -2.81
C LEU A 76 -1.18 6.51 -2.94
N ILE A 77 -0.76 6.31 -4.18
CA ILE A 77 0.59 5.85 -4.52
C ILE A 77 1.34 6.99 -5.20
N GLY A 78 2.51 7.32 -4.70
CA GLY A 78 3.31 8.41 -5.24
C GLY A 78 4.75 8.05 -5.48
N THR A 79 5.45 8.91 -6.21
CA THR A 79 6.87 8.76 -6.51
C THR A 79 7.74 9.56 -5.53
N ASP A 80 7.21 10.69 -5.06
CA ASP A 80 7.89 11.50 -4.05
C ASP A 80 6.87 12.13 -3.10
N GLY A 81 7.35 12.66 -1.98
CA GLY A 81 6.49 13.24 -0.94
C GLY A 81 6.25 14.74 -1.09
N TYR A 82 6.81 15.37 -2.11
CA TYR A 82 6.74 16.83 -2.26
C TYR A 82 5.56 17.32 -3.07
N THR A 83 5.04 16.51 -3.98
CA THR A 83 3.92 16.89 -4.83
C THR A 83 2.96 15.74 -4.99
N ARG A 84 1.66 16.06 -5.01
CA ARG A 84 0.58 15.10 -5.23
C ARG A 84 0.11 15.07 -6.69
N LEU A 85 0.75 15.86 -7.56
CA LEU A 85 0.32 15.96 -8.97
C LEU A 85 0.40 14.63 -9.71
N ASN A 86 1.34 13.77 -9.31
CA ASN A 86 1.55 12.48 -9.94
C ASN A 86 1.07 11.31 -9.07
N ASP A 87 0.40 11.59 -7.96
CA ASP A 87 -0.14 10.53 -7.11
C ASP A 87 -1.27 9.81 -7.83
N LYS A 88 -1.29 8.49 -7.70
CA LYS A 88 -2.26 7.63 -8.37
C LYS A 88 -3.09 6.86 -7.35
N GLU A 89 -4.28 6.48 -7.77
CA GLU A 89 -5.17 5.70 -6.92
C GLU A 89 -4.78 4.22 -6.95
N ILE A 90 -5.15 3.53 -5.87
CA ILE A 90 -5.03 2.08 -5.79
C ILE A 90 -6.23 1.47 -6.51
N LYS A 91 -5.96 0.58 -7.46
CA LYS A 91 -7.00 -0.12 -8.21
C LYS A 91 -7.52 -1.34 -7.49
N SER A 92 -6.61 -2.19 -7.00
CA SER A 92 -6.98 -3.47 -6.40
C SER A 92 -5.81 -4.05 -5.62
N ILE A 93 -6.12 -5.05 -4.79
CA ILE A 93 -5.12 -5.86 -4.09
C ILE A 93 -5.18 -7.25 -4.69
N GLU A 94 -4.04 -7.75 -5.12
CA GLU A 94 -3.91 -9.04 -5.81
C GLU A 94 -3.05 -9.99 -5.00
N PHE A 95 -3.53 -11.21 -4.79
CA PHE A 95 -2.71 -12.29 -4.23
C PHE A 95 -1.94 -12.97 -5.35
N ALA A 96 -0.65 -13.18 -5.15
CA ALA A 96 0.20 -13.87 -6.11
C ALA A 96 1.15 -14.82 -5.39
N GLN A 97 1.50 -15.91 -6.06
CA GLN A 97 2.47 -16.85 -5.54
C GLN A 97 3.51 -17.13 -6.62
N TYR A 98 4.77 -16.98 -6.26
CA TYR A 98 5.89 -17.31 -7.12
C TYR A 98 6.79 -18.28 -6.37
N GLU A 99 6.83 -19.54 -6.85
CA GLU A 99 7.50 -20.65 -6.17
C GLU A 99 6.93 -20.84 -4.75
N THR A 100 7.73 -20.61 -3.71
CA THR A 100 7.29 -20.76 -2.32
C THR A 100 6.90 -19.41 -1.68
N ILE A 101 7.09 -18.31 -2.41
CA ILE A 101 6.82 -16.97 -1.89
C ILE A 101 5.39 -16.57 -2.24
N LYS A 102 4.62 -16.21 -1.22
CA LYS A 102 3.25 -15.69 -1.38
C LYS A 102 3.26 -14.22 -1.06
N MET A 103 2.73 -13.43 -1.99
CA MET A 103 2.82 -11.98 -1.88
C MET A 103 1.49 -11.31 -2.25
N LEU A 104 1.33 -10.08 -1.81
CA LEU A 104 0.20 -9.24 -2.18
C LEU A 104 0.72 -8.07 -3.00
N PHE A 105 0.03 -7.78 -4.10
CA PHE A 105 0.33 -6.61 -4.92
C PHE A 105 -0.74 -5.54 -4.71
N ILE A 106 -0.29 -4.33 -4.42
CA ILE A 106 -1.12 -3.14 -4.49
C ILE A 106 -1.03 -2.67 -5.94
N ASN A 107 -2.07 -2.94 -6.71
CA ASN A 107 -2.12 -2.57 -8.13
C ASN A 107 -2.53 -1.11 -8.27
N VAL A 108 -1.78 -0.37 -9.07
CA VAL A 108 -1.97 1.07 -9.26
C VAL A 108 -2.92 1.32 -10.43
N GLN A 109 -3.82 2.28 -10.26
CA GLN A 109 -4.76 2.72 -11.30
C GLN A 109 -4.03 3.63 -12.29
N ASN A 110 -3.98 3.23 -13.54
CA ASN A 110 -3.38 4.03 -14.62
C ASN A 110 -4.43 4.86 -15.37
#